data_f3d5cfae1bdaa7ce91b60ffda96beb03
#
_entry.id   f3d5cfae1bdaa7ce91b60ffda96beb03
#
_cell.length_a   1.000
_cell.length_b   1.000
_cell.length_c   1.000
_cell.angle_alpha   90.00
_cell.angle_beta   90.00
_cell.angle_gamma   90.00
#
_symmetry.space_group_name_H-M   'P 1'
#
loop_
_entity.id
_entity.type
_entity.pdbx_description
1 polymer ?
#
loop_
_entity_poly.entity_id
_entity_poly.type
_entity_poly.pdbx_seq_one_letter_code
_entity_poly.pdbx_strand_id
1 'polypeptide(L)'
;MAKLSIKNNISIITTFFLIIFFDQLTKILVIKNFQLYESLSILPFFNLTFIVNYGFAFGFLNNPSVNQIIVILVIFSIIAYFLYLLIKTQDQFFRFSLILVLSGAVGNFIDRVLHGFVIDFIDIYLGSYHWPAFNLADSSITLGFILIMFNILFLNKKI
;
A
#
# COMPACT_ATOMS: atom_id res chain seq x y z
N MET A 1 -26.62 17.10 -10.24
CA MET A 1 -25.58 16.04 -10.29
C MET A 1 -24.48 16.51 -11.23
N ALA A 2 -23.30 16.89 -10.71
CA ALA A 2 -22.17 17.25 -11.56
C ALA A 2 -21.71 16.00 -12.31
N LYS A 3 -21.75 16.04 -13.66
CA LYS A 3 -21.15 15.00 -14.50
C LYS A 3 -19.66 14.92 -14.15
N LEU A 4 -19.23 13.87 -13.47
CA LEU A 4 -17.81 13.57 -13.28
C LEU A 4 -17.18 13.56 -14.68
N SER A 5 -16.20 14.43 -14.90
CA SER A 5 -15.49 14.49 -16.19
C SER A 5 -14.90 13.11 -16.48
N ILE A 6 -15.15 12.58 -17.66
CA ILE A 6 -14.59 11.31 -18.14
C ILE A 6 -13.07 11.30 -17.96
N LYS A 7 -12.43 12.45 -18.19
CA LYS A 7 -10.99 12.66 -18.03
C LYS A 7 -10.49 12.39 -16.59
N ASN A 8 -11.25 12.80 -15.58
CA ASN A 8 -10.90 12.55 -14.17
C ASN A 8 -11.03 11.08 -13.78
N ASN A 9 -12.02 10.37 -14.32
CA ASN A 9 -12.17 8.94 -14.08
C ASN A 9 -11.05 8.12 -14.73
N ILE A 10 -10.61 8.49 -15.94
CA ILE A 10 -9.48 7.84 -16.62
C ILE A 10 -8.20 8.02 -15.79
N SER A 11 -7.90 9.23 -15.32
CA SER A 11 -6.71 9.50 -14.49
C SER A 11 -6.70 8.65 -13.22
N ILE A 12 -7.83 8.56 -12.52
CA ILE A 12 -7.99 7.75 -11.30
C ILE A 12 -7.72 6.27 -11.58
N ILE A 13 -8.32 5.72 -12.63
CA ILE A 13 -8.15 4.32 -13.04
C ILE A 13 -6.69 4.05 -13.43
N THR A 14 -6.08 4.94 -14.20
CA THR A 14 -4.68 4.80 -14.61
C THR A 14 -3.75 4.81 -13.40
N THR A 15 -3.95 5.72 -12.44
CA THR A 15 -3.17 5.77 -11.21
C THR A 15 -3.26 4.47 -10.42
N PHE A 16 -4.48 3.91 -10.27
CA PHE A 16 -4.71 2.64 -9.60
C PHE A 16 -3.87 1.50 -10.19
N PHE A 17 -3.95 1.31 -11.50
CA PHE A 17 -3.21 0.24 -12.17
C PHE A 17 -1.70 0.47 -12.21
N LEU A 18 -1.23 1.72 -12.35
CA LEU A 18 0.20 2.03 -12.33
C LEU A 18 0.83 1.72 -10.97
N ILE A 19 0.18 2.07 -9.86
CA ILE A 19 0.69 1.77 -8.52
C ILE A 19 0.80 0.26 -8.31
N ILE A 20 -0.24 -0.51 -8.65
CA ILE A 20 -0.22 -1.97 -8.52
C ILE A 20 0.87 -2.56 -9.42
N PHE A 21 0.99 -2.08 -10.65
CA PHE A 21 2.00 -2.57 -11.59
C PHE A 21 3.43 -2.36 -11.06
N PHE A 22 3.75 -1.15 -10.61
CA PHE A 22 5.10 -0.87 -10.09
C PHE A 22 5.37 -1.56 -8.76
N ASP A 23 4.37 -1.66 -7.88
CA ASP A 23 4.50 -2.43 -6.64
C ASP A 23 4.83 -3.90 -6.94
N GLN A 24 4.03 -4.56 -7.76
CA GLN A 24 4.27 -5.97 -8.11
C GLN A 24 5.56 -6.17 -8.90
N LEU A 25 5.89 -5.26 -9.82
CA LEU A 25 7.15 -5.32 -10.58
C LEU A 25 8.36 -5.26 -9.65
N THR A 26 8.38 -4.31 -8.71
CA THR A 26 9.50 -4.17 -7.76
C THR A 26 9.61 -5.38 -6.83
N LYS A 27 8.51 -5.92 -6.33
CA LYS A 27 8.48 -7.14 -5.52
C LYS A 27 9.00 -8.36 -6.27
N ILE A 28 8.60 -8.54 -7.54
CA ILE A 28 9.12 -9.61 -8.39
C ILE A 28 10.64 -9.46 -8.61
N LEU A 29 11.13 -8.24 -8.82
CA LEU A 29 12.57 -7.98 -8.97
C LEU A 29 13.33 -8.32 -7.68
N VAL A 30 12.78 -8.00 -6.51
CA VAL A 30 13.37 -8.35 -5.21
C VAL A 30 13.46 -9.86 -5.04
N ILE A 31 12.36 -10.60 -5.24
CA ILE A 31 12.38 -12.08 -5.13
C ILE A 31 13.40 -12.72 -6.08
N LYS A 32 13.56 -12.17 -7.28
CA LYS A 32 14.46 -12.76 -8.30
C LYS A 32 15.93 -12.50 -8.02
N ASN A 33 16.26 -11.39 -7.35
CA ASN A 33 17.65 -10.93 -7.24
C ASN A 33 18.21 -10.99 -5.80
N PHE A 34 17.39 -11.21 -4.79
CA PHE A 34 17.81 -11.25 -3.39
C PHE A 34 17.43 -12.57 -2.74
N GLN A 35 18.29 -13.05 -1.86
CA GLN A 35 17.95 -14.10 -0.91
C GLN A 35 17.16 -13.51 0.26
N LEU A 36 16.34 -14.32 0.92
CA LEU A 36 15.58 -13.88 2.08
C LEU A 36 16.54 -13.34 3.16
N TYR A 37 16.25 -12.15 3.69
CA TYR A 37 17.06 -11.36 4.62
C TYR A 37 18.38 -10.79 4.04
N GLU A 38 18.62 -10.94 2.75
CA GLU A 38 19.72 -10.25 2.10
C GLU A 38 19.46 -8.75 2.06
N SER A 39 20.51 -7.94 2.28
CA SER A 39 20.45 -6.49 2.28
C SER A 39 21.59 -5.90 1.47
N LEU A 40 21.26 -5.00 0.56
CA LEU A 40 22.20 -4.24 -0.27
C LEU A 40 22.12 -2.76 0.13
N SER A 41 23.22 -2.22 0.62
CA SER A 41 23.29 -0.79 0.94
C SER A 41 23.39 0.05 -0.33
N ILE A 42 22.44 0.95 -0.52
CA ILE A 42 22.36 1.87 -1.67
C ILE A 42 22.85 3.27 -1.28
N LEU A 43 22.45 3.76 -0.08
CA LEU A 43 22.83 5.07 0.46
C LEU A 43 23.12 4.91 1.96
N PRO A 44 23.84 5.88 2.60
CA PRO A 44 24.15 5.80 4.04
C PRO A 44 22.96 5.74 5.01
N PHE A 45 21.74 5.83 4.48
CA PHE A 45 20.48 5.81 5.24
C PHE A 45 19.41 4.93 4.58
N PHE A 46 19.77 4.19 3.51
CA PHE A 46 18.82 3.41 2.71
C PHE A 46 19.42 2.12 2.20
N ASN A 47 18.78 1.01 2.50
CA ASN A 47 19.08 -0.31 1.95
C ASN A 47 17.91 -0.83 1.11
N LEU A 48 18.22 -1.65 0.10
CA LEU A 48 17.26 -2.61 -0.44
C LEU A 48 17.46 -3.93 0.31
N THR A 49 16.40 -4.44 0.90
CA THR A 49 16.43 -5.69 1.67
C THR A 49 15.28 -6.60 1.28
N PHE A 50 15.41 -7.92 1.41
CA PHE A 50 14.28 -8.82 1.20
C PHE A 50 13.76 -9.34 2.53
N ILE A 51 12.64 -8.82 2.96
CA ILE A 51 11.93 -9.22 4.19
C ILE A 51 10.53 -9.69 3.84
N VAL A 52 10.03 -10.70 4.55
CA VAL A 52 8.66 -11.18 4.46
C VAL A 52 7.86 -10.73 5.68
N ASN A 53 6.63 -10.28 5.43
CA ASN A 53 5.71 -9.78 6.45
C ASN A 53 4.42 -10.62 6.46
N TYR A 54 4.24 -11.44 7.48
CA TYR A 54 3.06 -12.27 7.68
C TYR A 54 1.90 -11.55 8.35
N GLY A 55 2.18 -10.39 8.98
CA GLY A 55 1.23 -9.62 9.75
C GLY A 55 0.64 -8.42 9.01
N PHE A 56 0.39 -7.37 9.78
CA PHE A 56 -0.12 -6.08 9.29
C PHE A 56 0.98 -5.02 9.24
N ALA A 57 0.57 -3.77 9.00
CA ALA A 57 1.48 -2.63 8.96
C ALA A 57 2.37 -2.56 10.23
N PHE A 58 3.60 -2.04 10.05
CA PHE A 58 4.62 -1.91 11.12
C PHE A 58 5.02 -3.22 11.80
N GLY A 59 4.85 -4.37 11.14
CA GLY A 59 5.20 -5.66 11.72
C GLY A 59 4.24 -6.15 12.81
N PHE A 60 3.06 -5.53 12.97
CA PHE A 60 2.08 -5.99 13.93
C PHE A 60 1.59 -7.40 13.58
N LEU A 61 1.67 -8.33 14.54
CA LEU A 61 1.38 -9.76 14.34
C LEU A 61 2.25 -10.43 13.25
N ASN A 62 3.46 -9.94 13.00
CA ASN A 62 4.38 -10.56 12.03
C ASN A 62 4.95 -11.88 12.57
N ASN A 63 4.18 -12.94 12.44
CA ASN A 63 4.55 -14.29 12.86
C ASN A 63 4.07 -15.30 11.80
N PRO A 64 4.92 -16.24 11.35
CA PRO A 64 4.55 -17.28 10.38
C PRO A 64 3.34 -18.15 10.79
N SER A 65 3.05 -18.23 12.10
CA SER A 65 1.89 -18.97 12.62
C SER A 65 0.55 -18.21 12.48
N VAL A 66 0.57 -16.95 12.02
CA VAL A 66 -0.66 -16.19 11.81
C VAL A 66 -1.48 -16.81 10.68
N ASN A 67 -2.75 -17.04 10.95
CA ASN A 67 -3.66 -17.60 9.95
C ASN A 67 -3.92 -16.59 8.83
N GLN A 68 -3.30 -16.79 7.67
CA GLN A 68 -3.38 -15.89 6.53
C GLN A 68 -4.80 -15.77 5.96
N ILE A 69 -5.67 -16.76 6.14
CA ILE A 69 -7.08 -16.66 5.71
C ILE A 69 -7.78 -15.54 6.49
N ILE A 70 -7.55 -15.46 7.81
CA ILE A 70 -8.13 -14.39 8.63
C ILE A 70 -7.60 -13.02 8.17
N VAL A 71 -6.29 -12.90 7.95
CA VAL A 71 -5.66 -11.65 7.47
C VAL A 71 -6.25 -11.23 6.13
N ILE A 72 -6.37 -12.16 5.18
CA ILE A 72 -6.96 -11.92 3.85
C ILE A 72 -8.42 -11.45 3.98
N LEU A 73 -9.24 -12.08 4.82
CA LEU A 73 -10.64 -11.69 5.03
C LEU A 73 -10.76 -10.29 5.63
N VAL A 74 -9.91 -9.95 6.59
CA VAL A 74 -9.86 -8.60 7.18
C VAL A 74 -9.50 -7.56 6.12
N ILE A 75 -8.43 -7.79 5.36
CA ILE A 75 -7.99 -6.86 4.31
C ILE A 75 -9.05 -6.73 3.20
N PHE A 76 -9.67 -7.84 2.79
CA PHE A 76 -10.77 -7.81 1.83
C PHE A 76 -11.93 -6.94 2.32
N SER A 77 -12.29 -7.06 3.60
CA SER A 77 -13.35 -6.24 4.20
C SER A 77 -12.98 -4.75 4.21
N ILE A 78 -11.72 -4.43 4.48
CA ILE A 78 -11.19 -3.05 4.42
C ILE A 78 -11.26 -2.53 2.98
N ILE A 79 -10.79 -3.30 1.99
CA ILE A 79 -10.87 -2.92 0.57
C ILE A 79 -12.33 -2.67 0.16
N ALA A 80 -13.25 -3.56 0.52
CA ALA A 80 -14.67 -3.40 0.22
C ALA A 80 -15.26 -2.12 0.83
N TYR A 81 -14.88 -1.77 2.05
CA TYR A 81 -15.30 -0.54 2.70
C TYR A 81 -14.77 0.71 2.00
N PHE A 82 -13.47 0.74 1.66
CA PHE A 82 -12.89 1.87 0.93
C PHE A 82 -13.46 2.01 -0.49
N LEU A 83 -13.74 0.90 -1.15
CA LEU A 83 -14.44 0.90 -2.44
C LEU A 83 -15.86 1.48 -2.32
N TYR A 84 -16.60 1.11 -1.27
CA TYR A 84 -17.89 1.71 -0.97
C TYR A 84 -17.80 3.23 -0.81
N LEU A 85 -16.82 3.72 -0.06
CA LEU A 85 -16.57 5.17 0.11
C LEU A 85 -16.24 5.85 -1.24
N LEU A 86 -15.42 5.20 -2.07
CA LEU A 86 -15.04 5.71 -3.39
C LEU A 86 -16.27 5.89 -4.31
N ILE A 87 -17.22 4.97 -4.25
CA ILE A 87 -18.45 5.02 -5.05
C ILE A 87 -19.38 6.12 -4.52
N LYS A 88 -19.42 6.33 -3.21
CA LYS A 88 -20.35 7.29 -2.57
C LYS A 88 -19.87 8.73 -2.68
N THR A 89 -18.58 9.00 -2.62
CA THR A 89 -18.06 10.37 -2.61
C THR A 89 -18.06 11.00 -4.01
N GLN A 90 -18.36 12.31 -4.06
CA GLN A 90 -18.23 13.14 -5.26
C GLN A 90 -17.01 14.07 -5.20
N ASP A 91 -16.31 14.14 -4.06
CA ASP A 91 -15.12 14.94 -3.88
C ASP A 91 -13.93 14.32 -4.61
N GLN A 92 -13.39 15.01 -5.61
CA GLN A 92 -12.32 14.50 -6.46
C GLN A 92 -11.01 14.31 -5.70
N PHE A 93 -10.69 15.20 -4.74
CA PHE A 93 -9.49 15.07 -3.93
C PHE A 93 -9.59 13.85 -3.00
N PHE A 94 -10.73 13.67 -2.37
CA PHE A 94 -11.01 12.51 -1.52
C PHE A 94 -11.01 11.21 -2.33
N ARG A 95 -11.59 11.22 -3.55
CA ARG A 95 -11.54 10.07 -4.47
C ARG A 95 -10.10 9.68 -4.83
N PHE A 96 -9.26 10.67 -5.16
CA PHE A 96 -7.85 10.41 -5.46
C PHE A 96 -7.12 9.82 -4.25
N SER A 97 -7.35 10.34 -3.05
CA SER A 97 -6.78 9.82 -1.81
C SER A 97 -7.21 8.36 -1.54
N LEU A 98 -8.49 8.04 -1.76
CA LEU A 98 -9.01 6.67 -1.64
C LEU A 98 -8.38 5.71 -2.66
N ILE A 99 -8.10 6.16 -3.88
CA ILE A 99 -7.44 5.34 -4.89
C ILE A 99 -6.02 4.98 -4.48
N LEU A 100 -5.27 5.91 -3.87
CA LEU A 100 -3.94 5.60 -3.34
C LEU A 100 -4.02 4.50 -2.26
N VAL A 101 -4.96 4.60 -1.33
CA VAL A 101 -5.17 3.56 -0.31
C VAL A 101 -5.58 2.24 -0.94
N LEU A 102 -6.55 2.25 -1.85
CA LEU A 102 -7.06 1.05 -2.50
C LEU A 102 -6.00 0.34 -3.34
N SER A 103 -5.20 1.08 -4.11
CA SER A 103 -4.15 0.49 -4.95
C SER A 103 -3.08 -0.21 -4.11
N GLY A 104 -2.62 0.42 -3.03
CA GLY A 104 -1.67 -0.21 -2.12
C GLY A 104 -2.28 -1.40 -1.36
N ALA A 105 -3.52 -1.27 -0.87
CA ALA A 105 -4.20 -2.39 -0.21
C ALA A 105 -4.36 -3.60 -1.13
N VAL A 106 -4.70 -3.37 -2.42
CA VAL A 106 -4.80 -4.43 -3.42
C VAL A 106 -3.42 -5.01 -3.74
N GLY A 107 -2.36 -4.20 -3.85
CA GLY A 107 -0.98 -4.69 -4.06
C GLY A 107 -0.56 -5.68 -2.96
N ASN A 108 -0.72 -5.30 -1.70
CA ASN A 108 -0.42 -6.17 -0.56
C ASN A 108 -1.40 -7.35 -0.41
N PHE A 109 -2.63 -7.22 -0.88
CA PHE A 109 -3.59 -8.32 -0.94
C PHE A 109 -3.17 -9.40 -1.94
N ILE A 110 -2.70 -8.98 -3.13
CA ILE A 110 -2.17 -9.90 -4.16
C ILE A 110 -1.04 -10.76 -3.59
N ASP A 111 -0.06 -10.15 -2.91
CA ASP A 111 1.04 -10.89 -2.29
C ASP A 111 0.55 -11.96 -1.33
N ARG A 112 -0.40 -11.63 -0.45
CA ARG A 112 -0.94 -12.58 0.54
C ARG A 112 -1.70 -13.74 -0.10
N VAL A 113 -2.42 -13.48 -1.19
CA VAL A 113 -3.12 -14.54 -1.92
C VAL A 113 -2.13 -15.46 -2.63
N LEU A 114 -1.05 -14.91 -3.20
CA LEU A 114 -0.07 -15.68 -3.99
C LEU A 114 0.98 -16.37 -3.12
N HIS A 115 1.43 -15.72 -2.05
CA HIS A 115 2.61 -16.14 -1.27
C HIS A 115 2.30 -16.44 0.20
N GLY A 116 1.18 -15.97 0.73
CA GLY A 116 0.86 -16.06 2.16
C GLY A 116 1.57 -15.01 3.04
N PHE A 117 2.29 -14.06 2.45
CA PHE A 117 2.98 -12.96 3.12
C PHE A 117 3.11 -11.75 2.18
N VAL A 118 3.53 -10.61 2.71
CA VAL A 118 3.89 -9.43 1.91
C VAL A 118 5.41 -9.34 1.78
N ILE A 119 5.87 -8.83 0.63
CA ILE A 119 7.28 -8.60 0.34
C ILE A 119 7.60 -7.16 0.66
N ASP A 120 8.46 -6.93 1.67
CA ASP A 120 8.95 -5.62 2.08
C ASP A 120 10.43 -5.50 1.71
N PHE A 121 10.83 -4.33 1.14
CA PHE A 121 12.17 -4.20 0.58
C PHE A 121 12.80 -2.82 0.78
N ILE A 122 12.08 -1.82 1.22
CA ILE A 122 12.60 -0.48 1.51
C ILE A 122 12.98 -0.45 2.99
N ASP A 123 14.27 -0.39 3.29
CA ASP A 123 14.81 -0.28 4.65
C ASP A 123 15.47 1.09 4.82
N ILE A 124 14.83 1.97 5.57
CA ILE A 124 15.34 3.30 5.92
C ILE A 124 15.87 3.26 7.34
N TYR A 125 17.08 3.77 7.55
CA TYR A 125 17.73 3.72 8.85
C TYR A 125 18.52 4.99 9.18
N LEU A 126 18.71 5.22 10.48
CA LEU A 126 19.57 6.29 11.00
C LEU A 126 20.47 5.71 12.10
N GLY A 127 21.76 5.60 11.82
CA GLY A 127 22.70 4.90 12.71
C GLY A 127 22.33 3.43 12.85
N SER A 128 22.05 2.97 14.05
CA SER A 128 21.61 1.58 14.34
C SER A 128 20.09 1.41 14.38
N TYR A 129 19.32 2.49 14.22
CA TYR A 129 17.86 2.43 14.25
C TYR A 129 17.31 2.27 12.84
N HIS A 130 16.61 1.16 12.60
CA HIS A 130 15.91 0.87 11.36
C HIS A 130 14.41 1.11 11.51
N TRP A 131 13.83 1.85 10.57
CA TRP A 131 12.38 1.88 10.40
C TRP A 131 11.91 0.50 9.91
N PRO A 132 10.76 -0.01 10.37
CA PRO A 132 10.24 -1.27 9.81
C PRO A 132 10.22 -1.24 8.29
N ALA A 133 10.79 -2.26 7.65
CA ALA A 133 10.84 -2.32 6.20
C ALA A 133 9.42 -2.26 5.60
N PHE A 134 9.30 -1.66 4.43
CA PHE A 134 8.04 -1.45 3.72
C PHE A 134 8.22 -1.54 2.20
N ASN A 135 7.15 -1.35 1.44
CA ASN A 135 7.12 -1.46 -0.01
C ASN A 135 6.39 -0.26 -0.67
N LEU A 136 6.21 -0.29 -2.00
CA LEU A 136 5.51 0.78 -2.71
C LEU A 136 4.01 0.82 -2.37
N ALA A 137 3.38 -0.34 -2.14
CA ALA A 137 1.98 -0.41 -1.72
C ALA A 137 1.78 0.31 -0.37
N ASP A 138 2.66 0.07 0.62
CA ASP A 138 2.61 0.74 1.93
C ASP A 138 2.82 2.25 1.82
N SER A 139 3.74 2.66 0.95
CA SER A 139 3.97 4.09 0.64
C SER A 139 2.71 4.75 0.08
N SER A 140 2.02 4.06 -0.84
CA SER A 140 0.77 4.53 -1.42
C SER A 140 -0.36 4.61 -0.39
N ILE A 141 -0.50 3.59 0.47
CA ILE A 141 -1.47 3.59 1.58
C ILE A 141 -1.21 4.77 2.51
N THR A 142 0.03 4.95 2.93
CA THR A 142 0.43 6.02 3.85
C THR A 142 0.13 7.40 3.27
N LEU A 143 0.54 7.64 2.01
CA LEU A 143 0.25 8.90 1.33
C LEU A 143 -1.26 9.13 1.19
N GLY A 144 -2.02 8.09 0.81
CA GLY A 144 -3.47 8.17 0.71
C GLY A 144 -4.14 8.55 2.04
N PHE A 145 -3.72 7.95 3.16
CA PHE A 145 -4.22 8.33 4.48
C PHE A 145 -3.84 9.75 4.88
N ILE A 146 -2.62 10.20 4.61
CA ILE A 146 -2.21 11.59 4.86
C ILE A 146 -3.11 12.56 4.10
N LEU A 147 -3.41 12.28 2.82
CA LEU A 147 -4.29 13.12 2.02
C LEU A 147 -5.74 13.08 2.48
N ILE A 148 -6.25 11.92 2.95
CA ILE A 148 -7.57 11.81 3.58
C ILE A 148 -7.65 12.70 4.82
N MET A 149 -6.67 12.60 5.71
CA MET A 149 -6.61 13.43 6.91
C MET A 149 -6.53 14.91 6.58
N PHE A 150 -5.72 15.28 5.59
CA PHE A 150 -5.63 16.65 5.11
C PHE A 150 -7.00 17.16 4.58
N ASN A 151 -7.70 16.34 3.80
CA ASN A 151 -9.03 16.69 3.30
C ASN A 151 -10.02 16.96 4.45
N ILE A 152 -10.05 16.06 5.44
CA ILE A 152 -10.97 16.17 6.58
C ILE A 152 -10.66 17.40 7.44
N LEU A 153 -9.38 17.65 7.74
CA LEU A 153 -8.98 18.71 8.67
C LEU A 153 -8.98 20.11 8.07
N PHE A 154 -8.60 20.23 6.79
CA PHE A 154 -8.33 21.54 6.20
C PHE A 154 -9.27 21.92 5.05
N LEU A 155 -9.82 20.97 4.32
CA LEU A 155 -10.71 21.28 3.20
C LEU A 155 -12.19 21.28 3.61
N ASN A 156 -12.51 20.85 4.83
CA ASN A 156 -13.84 20.91 5.48
C ASN A 156 -14.99 20.46 4.58
N LYS A 157 -14.72 19.52 3.70
CA LYS A 157 -15.76 19.01 2.84
C LYS A 157 -16.45 17.86 3.56
N LYS A 158 -17.72 18.05 3.89
CA LYS A 158 -18.57 16.99 4.42
C LYS A 158 -18.47 15.76 3.51
N ILE A 159 -18.10 14.65 4.10
CA ILE A 159 -18.06 13.34 3.47
C ILE A 159 -19.46 12.90 3.07
#